data_5cdfb71e728161865a1dc4696e708f5f
#
_entry.id   5cdfb71e728161865a1dc4696e708f5f
#
_cell.length_a   1.000
_cell.length_b   1.000
_cell.length_c   1.000
_cell.angle_alpha   90.00
_cell.angle_beta   90.00
_cell.angle_gamma   90.00
#
_symmetry.space_group_name_H-M   'P 1'
#
loop_
_entity.id
_entity.type
_entity.pdbx_description
1 polymer ?
#
loop_
_entity_poly.entity_id
_entity_poly.type
_entity_poly.pdbx_seq_one_letter_code
_entity_poly.pdbx_strand_id
1 'polypeptide(L)'
;MQIKKTIEKVPGGLMVVPLLFGALLNTLDQMHLPIIMEFLKSLGVAPVKPGIYEFLRIGGFSQFLFKDGAMPLIALFLFCCGSQMNLRVGGVALKKGVILTASKYFTGLAVGVLWGKLSGDMMNGFLGLSTMAIIAAMTNGNGGMYAALTGQYGNRSDVGAVAVLSLNDGPFFTLMALGMLGANFPIIAFIAVLLPIGIGMILGNLDPDIRDFLKAGEFLPIPFFAFALGAGMNFANFFNPQVVVAGVTLGIMTTVLTALTGILCFKIFREKSQIAPVAEASTAGNAVGTPAAIAAAAAVAAGSGMMSAAEAQAYKDLVQLATIQVSLSTLTTAILCPIAVIMMDKWQRS
;
A
#
# COMPACT_ATOMS: atom_id res chain seq x y z
N MET A 1 -2.75 29.58 4.75
CA MET A 1 -1.80 28.52 4.37
C MET A 1 -2.56 27.35 3.76
N GLN A 2 -2.14 26.80 2.62
CA GLN A 2 -2.88 25.72 1.92
C GLN A 2 -2.12 24.40 2.04
N ILE A 3 -1.96 23.88 3.27
CA ILE A 3 -1.14 22.71 3.60
C ILE A 3 -1.55 21.50 2.74
N LYS A 4 -2.84 21.12 2.73
CA LYS A 4 -3.35 19.99 1.95
C LYS A 4 -2.98 20.10 0.47
N LYS A 5 -3.28 21.24 -0.16
CA LYS A 5 -2.96 21.48 -1.57
C LYS A 5 -1.45 21.42 -1.88
N THR A 6 -0.61 21.81 -0.92
CA THR A 6 0.85 21.73 -1.08
C THR A 6 1.32 20.28 -1.01
N ILE A 7 0.80 19.51 -0.08
CA ILE A 7 1.10 18.07 0.05
C ILE A 7 0.62 17.30 -1.18
N GLU A 8 -0.56 17.60 -1.69
CA GLU A 8 -1.15 16.95 -2.88
C GLU A 8 -0.40 17.24 -4.19
N LYS A 9 0.50 18.23 -4.23
CA LYS A 9 1.41 18.44 -5.38
C LYS A 9 2.49 17.34 -5.48
N VAL A 10 2.81 16.70 -4.38
CA VAL A 10 3.72 15.54 -4.36
C VAL A 10 2.91 14.30 -4.77
N PRO A 11 3.37 13.50 -5.74
CA PRO A 11 2.73 12.24 -6.08
C PRO A 11 2.59 11.32 -4.84
N GLY A 12 1.38 10.87 -4.54
CA GLY A 12 1.12 10.13 -3.30
C GLY A 12 1.32 10.94 -2.00
N GLY A 13 1.30 12.28 -2.09
CA GLY A 13 1.73 13.18 -1.02
C GLY A 13 1.01 12.99 0.30
N LEU A 14 -0.29 12.67 0.30
CA LEU A 14 -1.05 12.36 1.53
C LEU A 14 -0.48 11.17 2.30
N MET A 15 0.23 10.26 1.62
CA MET A 15 0.90 9.11 2.23
C MET A 15 2.39 9.40 2.48
N VAL A 16 3.11 9.82 1.44
CA VAL A 16 4.58 9.93 1.46
C VAL A 16 5.07 11.05 2.38
N VAL A 17 4.44 12.22 2.34
CA VAL A 17 4.89 13.37 3.13
C VAL A 17 4.75 13.13 4.63
N PRO A 18 3.58 12.67 5.17
CA PRO A 18 3.48 12.32 6.57
C PRO A 18 4.38 11.15 6.99
N LEU A 19 4.57 10.15 6.11
CA LEU A 19 5.50 9.04 6.35
C LEU A 19 6.93 9.54 6.57
N LEU A 20 7.44 10.38 5.66
CA LEU A 20 8.77 10.97 5.77
C LEU A 20 8.89 11.85 7.02
N PHE A 21 7.86 12.62 7.33
CA PHE A 21 7.84 13.47 8.52
C PHE A 21 7.85 12.64 9.82
N GLY A 22 7.05 11.56 9.87
CA GLY A 22 7.09 10.61 10.99
C GLY A 22 8.46 9.96 11.16
N ALA A 23 9.10 9.55 10.05
CA ALA A 23 10.44 8.96 10.06
C ALA A 23 11.50 9.96 10.53
N LEU A 24 11.41 11.22 10.09
CA LEU A 24 12.29 12.29 10.53
C LEU A 24 12.18 12.52 12.04
N LEU A 25 10.95 12.69 12.54
CA LEU A 25 10.72 12.88 13.97
C LEU A 25 11.17 11.68 14.80
N ASN A 26 10.92 10.46 14.33
CA ASN A 26 11.41 9.26 15.03
C ASN A 26 12.93 9.20 15.04
N THR A 27 13.60 9.60 13.96
CA THR A 27 15.06 9.62 13.91
C THR A 27 15.62 10.63 14.92
N LEU A 28 15.01 11.83 15.01
CA LEU A 28 15.39 12.83 16.02
C LEU A 28 15.14 12.32 17.45
N ASP A 29 14.02 11.64 17.67
CA ASP A 29 13.66 11.04 18.97
C ASP A 29 14.70 9.98 19.39
N GLN A 30 15.12 9.13 18.45
CA GLN A 30 16.13 8.09 18.68
C GLN A 30 17.57 8.61 18.84
N MET A 31 17.83 9.89 18.53
CA MET A 31 19.13 10.53 18.84
C MET A 31 19.30 10.78 20.34
N HIS A 32 18.24 10.67 21.14
CA HIS A 32 18.22 10.82 22.59
C HIS A 32 18.97 12.07 23.05
N LEU A 33 18.69 13.22 22.42
CA LEU A 33 19.37 14.48 22.72
C LEU A 33 19.16 14.87 24.20
N PRO A 34 20.22 15.11 24.98
CA PRO A 34 20.12 15.38 26.42
C PRO A 34 19.12 16.47 26.79
N ILE A 35 19.09 17.56 26.01
CA ILE A 35 18.17 18.70 26.24
C ILE A 35 16.71 18.23 26.11
N ILE A 36 16.39 17.41 25.12
CA ILE A 36 15.03 16.90 24.90
C ILE A 36 14.67 15.92 26.02
N MET A 37 15.56 15.01 26.38
CA MET A 37 15.35 14.03 27.44
C MET A 37 15.14 14.69 28.81
N GLU A 38 15.94 15.71 29.16
CA GLU A 38 15.77 16.46 30.41
C GLU A 38 14.45 17.23 30.44
N PHE A 39 14.06 17.84 29.31
CA PHE A 39 12.77 18.49 29.18
C PHE A 39 11.60 17.51 29.36
N LEU A 40 11.61 16.33 28.68
CA LEU A 40 10.59 15.30 28.84
C LEU A 40 10.52 14.77 30.27
N LYS A 41 11.67 14.57 30.91
CA LYS A 41 11.76 14.18 32.32
C LYS A 41 11.13 15.23 33.23
N SER A 42 11.39 16.52 32.99
CA SER A 42 10.82 17.61 33.78
C SER A 42 9.28 17.71 33.66
N LEU A 43 8.73 17.25 32.52
CA LEU A 43 7.29 17.15 32.28
C LEU A 43 6.66 15.88 32.91
N GLY A 44 7.46 15.00 33.51
CA GLY A 44 6.95 13.75 34.12
C GLY A 44 6.67 12.63 33.11
N VAL A 45 7.24 12.70 31.90
CA VAL A 45 7.13 11.61 30.92
C VAL A 45 7.77 10.35 31.48
N ALA A 46 7.12 9.20 31.32
CA ALA A 46 7.67 7.92 31.73
C ALA A 46 8.86 7.51 30.83
N PRO A 47 9.97 7.02 31.38
CA PRO A 47 11.09 6.57 30.56
C PRO A 47 10.72 5.27 29.80
N VAL A 48 11.10 5.19 28.55
CA VAL A 48 10.95 3.98 27.72
C VAL A 48 11.92 2.87 28.17
N LYS A 49 13.11 3.29 28.59
CA LYS A 49 14.14 2.48 29.27
C LYS A 49 14.76 3.34 30.37
N PRO A 50 15.44 2.76 31.37
CA PRO A 50 16.11 3.55 32.41
C PRO A 50 16.95 4.69 31.81
N GLY A 51 16.57 5.94 32.10
CA GLY A 51 17.24 7.15 31.64
C GLY A 51 16.96 7.57 30.18
N ILE A 52 16.11 6.85 29.43
CA ILE A 52 15.76 7.15 28.04
C ILE A 52 14.32 7.63 27.95
N TYR A 53 14.13 8.83 27.39
CA TYR A 53 12.84 9.48 27.20
C TYR A 53 12.64 9.77 25.72
N GLU A 54 11.45 9.45 25.19
CA GLU A 54 11.08 9.63 23.79
C GLU A 54 9.82 10.50 23.68
N PHE A 55 9.85 11.57 22.84
CA PHE A 55 8.71 12.47 22.71
C PHE A 55 7.56 11.87 21.89
N LEU A 56 7.82 10.87 21.04
CA LEU A 56 6.76 10.12 20.36
C LEU A 56 6.08 9.10 21.28
N ARG A 57 6.61 8.87 22.47
CA ARG A 57 6.09 7.92 23.48
C ARG A 57 5.70 8.60 24.80
N ILE A 58 5.14 9.80 24.69
CA ILE A 58 4.67 10.55 25.87
C ILE A 58 3.41 9.96 26.53
N GLY A 59 2.82 8.92 25.92
CA GLY A 59 1.61 8.27 26.39
C GLY A 59 0.32 8.88 25.85
N GLY A 60 -0.83 8.35 26.33
CA GLY A 60 -2.15 8.83 26.02
C GLY A 60 -2.50 8.83 24.53
N PHE A 61 -3.41 9.73 24.14
CA PHE A 61 -3.90 9.82 22.76
C PHE A 61 -2.82 10.22 21.76
N SER A 62 -1.80 10.97 22.18
CA SER A 62 -0.68 11.33 21.31
C SER A 62 0.09 10.12 20.84
N GLN A 63 0.48 9.24 21.76
CA GLN A 63 1.17 8.01 21.41
C GLN A 63 0.26 7.07 20.60
N PHE A 64 -1.00 6.89 21.00
CA PHE A 64 -1.94 6.03 20.27
C PHE A 64 -2.19 6.50 18.84
N LEU A 65 -2.20 7.80 18.59
CA LEU A 65 -2.41 8.32 17.24
C LEU A 65 -1.13 8.33 16.40
N PHE A 66 -0.03 8.84 16.95
CA PHE A 66 1.16 9.20 16.18
C PHE A 66 2.29 8.16 16.21
N LYS A 67 2.23 7.19 17.14
CA LYS A 67 3.24 6.13 17.23
C LYS A 67 2.66 4.74 17.01
N ASP A 68 1.57 4.43 17.70
CA ASP A 68 1.00 3.08 17.72
C ASP A 68 -0.27 2.97 16.84
N GLY A 69 -0.72 4.08 16.24
CA GLY A 69 -2.00 4.18 15.54
C GLY A 69 -2.06 3.59 14.14
N ALA A 70 -0.95 3.08 13.59
CA ALA A 70 -0.93 2.61 12.20
C ALA A 70 -2.00 1.53 11.94
N MET A 71 -2.04 0.46 12.73
CA MET A 71 -2.93 -0.68 12.49
C MET A 71 -4.42 -0.33 12.65
N PRO A 72 -4.88 0.31 13.74
CA PRO A 72 -6.29 0.67 13.86
C PRO A 72 -6.75 1.67 12.79
N LEU A 73 -5.89 2.59 12.36
CA LEU A 73 -6.21 3.55 11.31
C LEU A 73 -6.25 2.89 9.93
N ILE A 74 -5.37 1.92 9.65
CA ILE A 74 -5.44 1.09 8.45
C ILE A 74 -6.74 0.27 8.45
N ALA A 75 -7.13 -0.33 9.57
CA ALA A 75 -8.38 -1.08 9.67
C ALA A 75 -9.60 -0.20 9.41
N LEU A 76 -9.64 1.02 9.96
CA LEU A 76 -10.68 2.02 9.69
C LEU A 76 -10.70 2.41 8.21
N PHE A 77 -9.54 2.67 7.62
CA PHE A 77 -9.39 2.96 6.20
C PHE A 77 -9.96 1.83 5.34
N LEU A 78 -9.59 0.57 5.60
CA LEU A 78 -10.08 -0.60 4.86
C LEU A 78 -11.61 -0.78 5.01
N PHE A 79 -12.17 -0.53 6.19
CA PHE A 79 -13.61 -0.53 6.41
C PHE A 79 -14.32 0.51 5.53
N CYS A 80 -13.79 1.74 5.47
CA CYS A 80 -14.34 2.82 4.66
C CYS A 80 -14.20 2.52 3.16
N CYS A 81 -13.05 2.03 2.71
CA CYS A 81 -12.87 1.58 1.33
C CYS A 81 -13.87 0.48 0.96
N GLY A 82 -14.08 -0.50 1.83
CA GLY A 82 -15.10 -1.53 1.66
C GLY A 82 -16.49 -0.93 1.40
N SER A 83 -16.87 0.11 2.15
CA SER A 83 -18.19 0.75 2.00
C SER A 83 -18.41 1.41 0.64
N GLN A 84 -17.34 1.80 -0.05
CA GLN A 84 -17.42 2.41 -1.39
C GLN A 84 -17.46 1.37 -2.52
N MET A 85 -17.16 0.09 -2.23
CA MET A 85 -17.20 -0.98 -3.23
C MET A 85 -18.63 -1.24 -3.68
N ASN A 86 -18.93 -0.93 -4.95
CA ASN A 86 -20.27 -1.10 -5.51
C ASN A 86 -20.41 -2.46 -6.19
N LEU A 87 -21.20 -3.35 -5.61
CA LEU A 87 -21.50 -4.69 -6.16
C LEU A 87 -22.44 -4.67 -7.38
N ARG A 88 -23.04 -3.51 -7.69
CA ARG A 88 -24.00 -3.36 -8.81
C ARG A 88 -23.32 -2.96 -10.14
N VAL A 89 -21.98 -2.99 -10.20
CA VAL A 89 -21.24 -2.72 -11.42
C VAL A 89 -21.47 -3.88 -12.41
N GLY A 90 -22.04 -3.58 -13.54
CA GLY A 90 -22.38 -4.58 -14.57
C GLY A 90 -21.71 -4.32 -15.92
N GLY A 91 -21.86 -5.29 -16.83
CA GLY A 91 -21.51 -5.14 -18.23
C GLY A 91 -20.01 -5.05 -18.53
N VAL A 92 -19.65 -4.19 -19.49
CA VAL A 92 -18.29 -4.07 -20.01
C VAL A 92 -17.30 -3.54 -18.97
N ALA A 93 -17.76 -2.65 -18.08
CA ALA A 93 -16.88 -2.11 -17.01
C ALA A 93 -16.47 -3.21 -16.01
N LEU A 94 -17.39 -4.08 -15.61
CA LEU A 94 -17.12 -5.24 -14.78
C LEU A 94 -16.08 -6.17 -15.43
N LYS A 95 -16.31 -6.52 -16.72
CA LYS A 95 -15.37 -7.35 -17.49
C LYS A 95 -13.97 -6.76 -17.49
N LYS A 96 -13.82 -5.47 -17.81
CA LYS A 96 -12.53 -4.78 -17.85
C LYS A 96 -11.86 -4.76 -16.47
N GLY A 97 -12.61 -4.42 -15.43
CA GLY A 97 -12.10 -4.41 -14.07
C GLY A 97 -11.58 -5.78 -13.63
N VAL A 98 -12.33 -6.85 -13.89
CA VAL A 98 -11.90 -8.23 -13.57
C VAL A 98 -10.64 -8.60 -14.34
N ILE A 99 -10.55 -8.30 -15.65
CA ILE A 99 -9.36 -8.58 -16.45
C ILE A 99 -8.14 -7.83 -15.89
N LEU A 100 -8.29 -6.55 -15.55
CA LEU A 100 -7.20 -5.73 -15.00
C LEU A 100 -6.74 -6.25 -13.65
N THR A 101 -7.69 -6.50 -12.73
CA THR A 101 -7.36 -7.04 -11.39
C THR A 101 -6.66 -8.38 -11.51
N ALA A 102 -7.17 -9.31 -12.32
CA ALA A 102 -6.57 -10.62 -12.50
C ALA A 102 -5.17 -10.53 -13.16
N SER A 103 -5.03 -9.76 -14.25
CA SER A 103 -3.74 -9.62 -14.93
C SER A 103 -2.68 -9.03 -14.00
N LYS A 104 -3.02 -8.00 -13.24
CA LYS A 104 -2.12 -7.37 -12.28
C LYS A 104 -1.73 -8.31 -11.14
N TYR A 105 -2.73 -9.00 -10.56
CA TYR A 105 -2.51 -9.98 -9.51
C TYR A 105 -1.54 -11.09 -9.95
N PHE A 106 -1.82 -11.75 -11.07
CA PHE A 106 -0.97 -12.86 -11.56
C PHE A 106 0.41 -12.37 -12.00
N THR A 107 0.53 -11.14 -12.51
CA THR A 107 1.82 -10.53 -12.81
C THR A 107 2.63 -10.32 -11.53
N GLY A 108 2.05 -9.69 -10.51
CA GLY A 108 2.71 -9.47 -9.24
C GLY A 108 3.13 -10.77 -8.55
N LEU A 109 2.24 -11.77 -8.56
CA LEU A 109 2.53 -13.10 -8.06
C LEU A 109 3.69 -13.75 -8.83
N ALA A 110 3.62 -13.79 -10.16
CA ALA A 110 4.66 -14.43 -10.99
C ALA A 110 6.02 -13.77 -10.82
N VAL A 111 6.06 -12.43 -10.84
CA VAL A 111 7.30 -11.67 -10.65
C VAL A 111 7.86 -11.89 -9.24
N GLY A 112 7.05 -11.82 -8.20
CA GLY A 112 7.48 -12.06 -6.82
C GLY A 112 8.03 -13.48 -6.63
N VAL A 113 7.34 -14.50 -7.19
CA VAL A 113 7.79 -15.90 -7.15
C VAL A 113 9.12 -16.09 -7.86
N LEU A 114 9.21 -15.60 -9.10
CA LEU A 114 10.43 -15.75 -9.91
C LEU A 114 11.59 -15.04 -9.23
N TRP A 115 11.35 -13.83 -8.70
CA TRP A 115 12.38 -13.07 -8.00
C TRP A 115 12.91 -13.81 -6.76
N GLY A 116 12.00 -14.28 -5.89
CA GLY A 116 12.39 -15.03 -4.70
C GLY A 116 13.09 -16.35 -5.01
N LYS A 117 12.60 -17.10 -6.01
CA LYS A 117 13.24 -18.37 -6.42
C LYS A 117 14.60 -18.17 -7.07
N LEU A 118 14.73 -17.18 -7.95
CA LEU A 118 15.99 -16.93 -8.65
C LEU A 118 17.05 -16.33 -7.74
N SER A 119 16.66 -15.54 -6.74
CA SER A 119 17.58 -15.00 -5.74
C SER A 119 17.97 -16.01 -4.66
N GLY A 120 17.20 -17.09 -4.50
CA GLY A 120 17.38 -18.08 -3.44
C GLY A 120 16.90 -17.63 -2.06
N ASP A 121 16.39 -16.39 -1.93
CA ASP A 121 15.86 -15.85 -0.68
C ASP A 121 14.59 -15.01 -0.96
N MET A 122 13.46 -15.48 -0.42
CA MET A 122 12.18 -14.79 -0.58
C MET A 122 12.05 -13.54 0.31
N MET A 123 12.84 -13.47 1.38
CA MET A 123 12.81 -12.35 2.32
C MET A 123 13.77 -11.23 1.90
N ASN A 124 14.92 -11.58 1.31
CA ASN A 124 15.96 -10.64 0.90
C ASN A 124 16.53 -11.02 -0.47
N GLY A 125 15.74 -10.82 -1.52
CA GLY A 125 16.12 -11.16 -2.88
C GLY A 125 17.09 -10.16 -3.52
N PHE A 126 17.25 -10.24 -4.85
CA PHE A 126 18.11 -9.32 -5.58
C PHE A 126 17.79 -7.86 -5.23
N LEU A 127 18.81 -7.02 -5.12
CA LEU A 127 18.70 -5.60 -4.74
C LEU A 127 18.05 -5.40 -3.35
N GLY A 128 17.96 -6.41 -2.52
CA GLY A 128 17.27 -6.34 -1.23
C GLY A 128 15.73 -6.26 -1.34
N LEU A 129 15.17 -6.60 -2.51
CA LEU A 129 13.71 -6.68 -2.70
C LEU A 129 13.17 -8.02 -2.21
N SER A 130 12.29 -7.99 -1.22
CA SER A 130 11.57 -9.16 -0.78
C SER A 130 10.41 -9.51 -1.72
N THR A 131 10.05 -10.78 -1.79
CA THR A 131 8.84 -11.23 -2.48
C THR A 131 7.59 -10.49 -1.98
N MET A 132 7.51 -10.23 -0.67
CA MET A 132 6.41 -9.46 -0.07
C MET A 132 6.34 -8.04 -0.63
N ALA A 133 7.47 -7.31 -0.72
CA ALA A 133 7.49 -5.95 -1.25
C ALA A 133 7.07 -5.91 -2.73
N ILE A 134 7.55 -6.87 -3.54
CA ILE A 134 7.20 -6.98 -4.96
C ILE A 134 5.70 -7.22 -5.14
N ILE A 135 5.15 -8.21 -4.45
CA ILE A 135 3.74 -8.54 -4.57
C ILE A 135 2.88 -7.38 -4.06
N ALA A 136 3.23 -6.79 -2.89
CA ALA A 136 2.49 -5.65 -2.34
C ALA A 136 2.44 -4.45 -3.30
N ALA A 137 3.55 -4.11 -3.96
CA ALA A 137 3.60 -3.01 -4.91
C ALA A 137 2.86 -3.33 -6.22
N MET A 138 2.97 -4.55 -6.73
CA MET A 138 2.47 -4.92 -8.04
C MET A 138 1.02 -5.38 -8.06
N THR A 139 0.43 -5.74 -6.91
CA THR A 139 -0.99 -6.14 -6.83
C THR A 139 -1.94 -4.99 -6.50
N ASN A 140 -1.44 -3.90 -5.94
CA ASN A 140 -2.23 -2.72 -5.57
C ASN A 140 -2.09 -1.60 -6.61
N GLY A 141 -3.19 -1.18 -7.23
CA GLY A 141 -3.26 -0.06 -8.18
C GLY A 141 -3.75 1.24 -7.55
N ASN A 142 -3.32 2.37 -8.10
CA ASN A 142 -3.79 3.68 -7.65
C ASN A 142 -5.12 4.04 -8.33
N GLY A 143 -6.24 3.72 -7.67
CA GLY A 143 -7.59 3.94 -8.19
C GLY A 143 -7.88 5.41 -8.54
N GLY A 144 -7.38 6.36 -7.75
CA GLY A 144 -7.54 7.80 -8.03
C GLY A 144 -6.81 8.24 -9.30
N MET A 145 -5.57 7.81 -9.47
CA MET A 145 -4.79 8.09 -10.69
C MET A 145 -5.38 7.35 -11.89
N TYR A 146 -5.80 6.11 -11.73
CA TYR A 146 -6.52 5.35 -12.75
C TYR A 146 -7.77 6.09 -13.25
N ALA A 147 -8.63 6.53 -12.33
CA ALA A 147 -9.85 7.27 -12.67
C ALA A 147 -9.54 8.59 -13.40
N ALA A 148 -8.53 9.34 -12.95
CA ALA A 148 -8.11 10.57 -13.59
C ALA A 148 -7.59 10.34 -15.01
N LEU A 149 -6.71 9.36 -15.21
CA LEU A 149 -6.12 9.05 -16.51
C LEU A 149 -7.15 8.46 -17.48
N THR A 150 -8.00 7.53 -17.03
CA THR A 150 -9.05 6.97 -17.88
C THR A 150 -10.17 7.97 -18.16
N GLY A 151 -10.44 8.90 -17.23
CA GLY A 151 -11.37 10.01 -17.45
C GLY A 151 -10.91 10.97 -18.55
N GLN A 152 -9.60 11.16 -18.70
CA GLN A 152 -9.02 12.07 -19.70
C GLN A 152 -8.75 11.39 -21.04
N TYR A 153 -8.26 10.16 -21.04
CA TYR A 153 -7.76 9.45 -22.23
C TYR A 153 -8.56 8.20 -22.61
N GLY A 154 -9.31 7.63 -21.68
CA GLY A 154 -10.09 6.41 -21.86
C GLY A 154 -11.54 6.66 -22.27
N ASN A 155 -12.34 5.61 -22.20
CA ASN A 155 -13.79 5.65 -22.46
C ASN A 155 -14.58 5.39 -21.15
N ARG A 156 -15.92 5.54 -21.22
CA ARG A 156 -16.80 5.39 -20.05
C ARG A 156 -16.65 4.03 -19.34
N SER A 157 -16.43 2.95 -20.08
CA SER A 157 -16.23 1.63 -19.48
C SER A 157 -14.84 1.45 -18.87
N ASP A 158 -13.83 2.18 -19.34
CA ASP A 158 -12.51 2.24 -18.71
C ASP A 158 -12.63 2.93 -17.35
N VAL A 159 -13.28 4.09 -17.30
CA VAL A 159 -13.54 4.79 -16.01
C VAL A 159 -14.35 3.92 -15.04
N GLY A 160 -15.42 3.27 -15.54
CA GLY A 160 -16.29 2.43 -14.71
C GLY A 160 -15.59 1.22 -14.09
N ALA A 161 -14.50 0.75 -14.68
CA ALA A 161 -13.73 -0.39 -14.15
C ALA A 161 -13.08 -0.07 -12.78
N VAL A 162 -12.92 1.20 -12.42
CA VAL A 162 -12.36 1.61 -11.11
C VAL A 162 -13.12 1.00 -9.94
N ALA A 163 -14.43 0.79 -10.06
CA ALA A 163 -15.25 0.19 -9.01
C ALA A 163 -14.88 -1.29 -8.72
N VAL A 164 -14.32 -1.99 -9.69
CA VAL A 164 -13.80 -3.35 -9.50
C VAL A 164 -12.36 -3.31 -9.00
N LEU A 165 -11.58 -2.33 -9.48
CA LEU A 165 -10.19 -2.16 -9.09
C LEU A 165 -10.04 -1.80 -7.60
N SER A 166 -11.05 -1.20 -6.99
CA SER A 166 -11.03 -0.98 -5.53
C SER A 166 -11.00 -2.28 -4.70
N LEU A 167 -11.27 -3.45 -5.31
CA LEU A 167 -11.08 -4.75 -4.65
C LEU A 167 -9.60 -5.08 -4.41
N ASN A 168 -8.67 -4.48 -5.15
CA ASN A 168 -7.25 -4.69 -4.94
C ASN A 168 -6.63 -3.71 -3.92
N ASP A 169 -7.43 -2.84 -3.32
CA ASP A 169 -7.00 -2.02 -2.21
C ASP A 169 -6.77 -2.87 -0.94
N GLY A 170 -5.61 -2.69 -0.32
CA GLY A 170 -5.26 -3.38 0.91
C GLY A 170 -4.45 -4.68 0.74
N PRO A 171 -4.20 -5.41 1.84
CA PRO A 171 -3.24 -6.51 1.87
C PRO A 171 -3.80 -7.86 1.40
N PHE A 172 -5.09 -7.96 1.04
CA PHE A 172 -5.75 -9.23 0.75
C PHE A 172 -5.06 -10.04 -0.36
N PHE A 173 -4.84 -9.42 -1.52
CA PHE A 173 -4.19 -10.11 -2.64
C PHE A 173 -2.74 -10.48 -2.33
N THR A 174 -2.03 -9.66 -1.56
CA THR A 174 -0.67 -9.97 -1.12
C THR A 174 -0.66 -11.18 -0.17
N LEU A 175 -1.59 -11.24 0.80
CA LEU A 175 -1.75 -12.40 1.68
C LEU A 175 -2.08 -13.66 0.89
N MET A 176 -3.02 -13.57 -0.05
CA MET A 176 -3.42 -14.71 -0.88
C MET A 176 -2.23 -15.21 -1.72
N ALA A 177 -1.44 -14.31 -2.32
CA ALA A 177 -0.27 -14.67 -3.08
C ALA A 177 0.81 -15.33 -2.21
N LEU A 178 1.10 -14.80 -1.04
CA LEU A 178 2.07 -15.37 -0.10
C LEU A 178 1.60 -16.74 0.42
N GLY A 179 0.31 -16.92 0.67
CA GLY A 179 -0.29 -18.21 1.04
C GLY A 179 -0.13 -19.25 -0.07
N MET A 180 -0.32 -18.88 -1.33
CA MET A 180 -0.06 -19.75 -2.49
C MET A 180 1.42 -20.14 -2.64
N LEU A 181 2.33 -19.35 -2.09
CA LEU A 181 3.77 -19.59 -2.06
C LEU A 181 4.22 -20.47 -0.87
N GLY A 182 3.29 -20.94 -0.07
CA GLY A 182 3.56 -21.82 1.05
C GLY A 182 3.74 -21.12 2.39
N ALA A 183 3.51 -19.80 2.47
CA ALA A 183 3.41 -19.14 3.76
C ALA A 183 2.14 -19.62 4.47
N ASN A 184 2.29 -20.17 5.67
CA ASN A 184 1.19 -20.77 6.43
C ASN A 184 0.32 -19.72 7.11
N PHE A 185 -0.43 -18.96 6.33
CA PHE A 185 -1.45 -18.05 6.86
C PHE A 185 -2.74 -18.83 7.11
N PRO A 186 -3.23 -18.91 8.35
CA PRO A 186 -4.49 -19.57 8.66
C PRO A 186 -5.67 -18.76 8.08
N ILE A 187 -6.80 -19.42 7.84
CA ILE A 187 -8.03 -18.77 7.41
C ILE A 187 -8.40 -17.59 8.30
N ILE A 188 -8.15 -17.70 9.61
CA ILE A 188 -8.41 -16.60 10.55
C ILE A 188 -7.60 -15.32 10.23
N ALA A 189 -6.38 -15.43 9.70
CA ALA A 189 -5.61 -14.28 9.28
C ALA A 189 -6.25 -13.55 8.09
N PHE A 190 -6.80 -14.31 7.13
CA PHE A 190 -7.59 -13.74 6.02
C PHE A 190 -8.87 -13.09 6.53
N ILE A 191 -9.61 -13.77 7.42
CA ILE A 191 -10.83 -13.21 8.02
C ILE A 191 -10.51 -11.93 8.78
N ALA A 192 -9.44 -11.89 9.56
CA ALA A 192 -9.04 -10.71 10.32
C ALA A 192 -8.77 -9.48 9.44
N VAL A 193 -8.22 -9.69 8.24
CA VAL A 193 -7.98 -8.60 7.28
C VAL A 193 -9.24 -8.24 6.50
N LEU A 194 -10.02 -9.25 6.09
CA LEU A 194 -11.20 -9.06 5.25
C LEU A 194 -12.44 -8.59 5.99
N LEU A 195 -12.54 -8.88 7.28
CA LEU A 195 -13.74 -8.57 8.06
C LEU A 195 -14.08 -7.06 8.05
N PRO A 196 -13.15 -6.14 8.28
CA PRO A 196 -13.43 -4.71 8.17
C PRO A 196 -13.94 -4.33 6.76
N ILE A 197 -13.28 -4.81 5.70
CA ILE A 197 -13.66 -4.57 4.31
C ILE A 197 -15.06 -5.12 4.03
N GLY A 198 -15.32 -6.38 4.43
CA GLY A 198 -16.59 -7.06 4.21
C GLY A 198 -17.76 -6.39 4.91
N ILE A 199 -17.58 -5.97 6.17
CA ILE A 199 -18.62 -5.23 6.91
C ILE A 199 -18.88 -3.88 6.23
N GLY A 200 -17.82 -3.14 5.89
CA GLY A 200 -17.95 -1.87 5.16
C GLY A 200 -18.73 -2.06 3.85
N MET A 201 -18.37 -3.08 3.06
CA MET A 201 -19.03 -3.40 1.79
C MET A 201 -20.52 -3.73 1.96
N ILE A 202 -20.86 -4.52 2.97
CA ILE A 202 -22.27 -4.84 3.28
C ILE A 202 -23.03 -3.56 3.60
N LEU A 203 -22.53 -2.76 4.54
CA LEU A 203 -23.20 -1.53 4.98
C LEU A 203 -23.37 -0.53 3.85
N GLY A 204 -22.32 -0.26 3.07
CA GLY A 204 -22.37 0.69 1.96
C GLY A 204 -23.24 0.25 0.77
N ASN A 205 -23.50 -1.06 0.60
CA ASN A 205 -24.43 -1.56 -0.42
C ASN A 205 -25.88 -1.65 0.08
N LEU A 206 -26.09 -1.76 1.39
CA LEU A 206 -27.42 -1.75 1.98
C LEU A 206 -27.95 -0.32 2.13
N ASP A 207 -27.10 0.64 2.47
CA ASP A 207 -27.51 2.00 2.79
C ASP A 207 -26.60 3.03 2.07
N PRO A 208 -27.15 3.80 1.10
CA PRO A 208 -26.42 4.88 0.44
C PRO A 208 -25.98 6.01 1.39
N ASP A 209 -26.74 6.31 2.43
CA ASP A 209 -26.40 7.37 3.38
C ASP A 209 -25.18 6.97 4.23
N ILE A 210 -25.09 5.69 4.62
CA ILE A 210 -23.89 5.13 5.27
C ILE A 210 -22.69 5.18 4.32
N ARG A 211 -22.89 4.84 3.03
CA ARG A 211 -21.82 4.94 2.02
C ARG A 211 -21.29 6.35 1.92
N ASP A 212 -22.16 7.34 1.81
CA ASP A 212 -21.77 8.75 1.70
C ASP A 212 -21.12 9.26 2.99
N PHE A 213 -21.60 8.86 4.17
CA PHE A 213 -20.98 9.17 5.46
C PHE A 213 -19.57 8.64 5.58
N LEU A 214 -19.31 7.39 5.15
CA LEU A 214 -18.01 6.74 5.24
C LEU A 214 -17.02 7.15 4.14
N LYS A 215 -17.49 7.86 3.10
CA LYS A 215 -16.68 8.25 1.94
C LYS A 215 -15.41 9.03 2.32
N ALA A 216 -15.50 9.93 3.28
CA ALA A 216 -14.33 10.68 3.75
C ALA A 216 -13.24 9.78 4.34
N GLY A 217 -13.61 8.61 4.86
CA GLY A 217 -12.71 7.64 5.46
C GLY A 217 -11.80 6.92 4.46
N GLU A 218 -12.01 7.05 3.14
CA GLU A 218 -11.07 6.60 2.12
C GLU A 218 -9.78 7.45 2.07
N PHE A 219 -9.82 8.66 2.59
CA PHE A 219 -8.70 9.60 2.50
C PHE A 219 -8.24 10.11 3.86
N LEU A 220 -9.18 10.34 4.78
CA LEU A 220 -8.90 10.96 6.08
C LEU A 220 -7.87 10.20 6.92
N PRO A 221 -7.91 8.87 7.07
CA PRO A 221 -6.96 8.13 7.90
C PRO A 221 -5.54 8.06 7.31
N ILE A 222 -5.40 8.25 5.97
CA ILE A 222 -4.13 8.04 5.26
C ILE A 222 -2.96 8.82 5.88
N PRO A 223 -3.01 10.15 6.05
CA PRO A 223 -1.87 10.89 6.59
C PRO A 223 -1.52 10.50 8.03
N PHE A 224 -2.49 10.06 8.81
CA PHE A 224 -2.28 9.67 10.19
C PHE A 224 -1.60 8.30 10.30
N PHE A 225 -2.08 7.29 9.61
CA PHE A 225 -1.40 5.99 9.65
C PHE A 225 -0.06 6.03 8.91
N ALA A 226 0.08 6.85 7.87
CA ALA A 226 1.35 7.09 7.21
C ALA A 226 2.39 7.68 8.17
N PHE A 227 2.00 8.70 8.93
CA PHE A 227 2.86 9.27 9.96
C PHE A 227 3.24 8.21 11.02
N ALA A 228 2.28 7.44 11.53
CA ALA A 228 2.52 6.42 12.53
C ALA A 228 3.45 5.29 12.01
N LEU A 229 3.32 4.89 10.74
CA LEU A 229 4.28 3.98 10.09
C LEU A 229 5.67 4.60 10.03
N GLY A 230 5.77 5.86 9.58
CA GLY A 230 7.03 6.61 9.55
C GLY A 230 7.66 6.75 10.92
N ALA A 231 6.86 6.97 11.95
CA ALA A 231 7.31 7.02 13.34
C ALA A 231 7.95 5.71 13.84
N GLY A 232 7.83 4.61 13.10
CA GLY A 232 8.58 3.36 13.32
C GLY A 232 9.88 3.23 12.52
N MET A 233 10.24 4.22 11.68
CA MET A 233 11.33 4.11 10.70
C MET A 233 12.48 5.06 10.98
N ASN A 234 13.68 4.72 10.43
CA ASN A 234 14.79 5.63 10.38
C ASN A 234 14.78 6.42 9.06
N PHE A 235 14.75 7.75 9.14
CA PHE A 235 14.73 8.64 7.99
C PHE A 235 15.93 8.45 7.04
N ALA A 236 17.12 8.12 7.58
CA ALA A 236 18.31 7.88 6.78
C ALA A 236 18.14 6.72 5.78
N ASN A 237 17.28 5.75 6.06
CA ASN A 237 17.03 4.62 5.17
C ASN A 237 16.40 5.04 3.83
N PHE A 238 15.69 6.17 3.78
CA PHE A 238 15.14 6.72 2.52
C PHE A 238 16.23 7.25 1.58
N PHE A 239 17.43 7.51 2.10
CA PHE A 239 18.58 7.99 1.32
C PHE A 239 19.65 6.90 1.12
N ASN A 240 19.41 5.69 1.62
CA ASN A 240 20.31 4.56 1.36
C ASN A 240 20.25 4.22 -0.14
N PRO A 241 21.38 4.31 -0.89
CA PRO A 241 21.38 4.10 -2.33
C PRO A 241 20.82 2.74 -2.75
N GLN A 242 21.07 1.68 -1.97
CA GLN A 242 20.55 0.33 -2.25
C GLN A 242 19.03 0.30 -2.13
N VAL A 243 18.46 0.92 -1.10
CA VAL A 243 17.01 0.99 -0.86
C VAL A 243 16.33 1.83 -1.94
N VAL A 244 16.96 2.95 -2.34
CA VAL A 244 16.45 3.82 -3.40
C VAL A 244 16.45 3.08 -4.73
N VAL A 245 17.56 2.44 -5.10
CA VAL A 245 17.65 1.64 -6.34
C VAL A 245 16.61 0.52 -6.34
N ALA A 246 16.45 -0.19 -5.22
CA ALA A 246 15.45 -1.25 -5.08
C ALA A 246 14.02 -0.72 -5.30
N GLY A 247 13.63 0.35 -4.62
CA GLY A 247 12.28 0.90 -4.71
C GLY A 247 11.96 1.52 -6.08
N VAL A 248 12.93 2.21 -6.69
CA VAL A 248 12.79 2.74 -8.06
C VAL A 248 12.69 1.60 -9.07
N THR A 249 13.55 0.58 -8.95
CA THR A 249 13.47 -0.63 -9.81
C THR A 249 12.11 -1.30 -9.67
N LEU A 250 11.59 -1.43 -8.45
CA LEU A 250 10.27 -1.97 -8.20
C LEU A 250 9.17 -1.16 -8.91
N GLY A 251 9.25 0.17 -8.87
CA GLY A 251 8.31 1.05 -9.58
C GLY A 251 8.38 0.89 -11.10
N ILE A 252 9.58 0.81 -11.66
CA ILE A 252 9.77 0.55 -13.11
C ILE A 252 9.21 -0.82 -13.48
N MET A 253 9.53 -1.87 -12.73
CA MET A 253 9.01 -3.22 -12.94
C MET A 253 7.48 -3.23 -12.87
N THR A 254 6.90 -2.57 -11.87
CA THR A 254 5.45 -2.46 -11.73
C THR A 254 4.84 -1.83 -12.97
N THR A 255 5.31 -0.64 -13.38
CA THR A 255 4.73 0.06 -14.54
C THR A 255 4.90 -0.76 -15.82
N VAL A 256 6.08 -1.26 -16.10
CA VAL A 256 6.37 -1.96 -17.38
C VAL A 256 5.66 -3.30 -17.44
N LEU A 257 5.84 -4.16 -16.44
CA LEU A 257 5.35 -5.54 -16.51
C LEU A 257 3.83 -5.61 -16.37
N THR A 258 3.21 -4.81 -15.48
CA THR A 258 1.75 -4.83 -15.34
C THR A 258 1.05 -4.16 -16.52
N ALA A 259 1.65 -3.11 -17.14
CA ALA A 259 1.13 -2.56 -18.39
C ALA A 259 1.17 -3.58 -19.53
N LEU A 260 2.31 -4.24 -19.74
CA LEU A 260 2.48 -5.22 -20.82
C LEU A 260 1.51 -6.40 -20.67
N THR A 261 1.40 -6.97 -19.48
CA THR A 261 0.48 -8.10 -19.23
C THR A 261 -0.98 -7.66 -19.31
N GLY A 262 -1.32 -6.48 -18.81
CA GLY A 262 -2.66 -5.91 -18.94
C GLY A 262 -3.05 -5.66 -20.40
N ILE A 263 -2.15 -5.08 -21.21
CA ILE A 263 -2.34 -4.90 -22.67
C ILE A 263 -2.54 -6.25 -23.35
N LEU A 264 -1.71 -7.25 -23.01
CA LEU A 264 -1.82 -8.59 -23.57
C LEU A 264 -3.20 -9.20 -23.25
N CYS A 265 -3.64 -9.14 -22.01
CA CYS A 265 -4.96 -9.61 -21.60
C CYS A 265 -6.08 -8.86 -22.34
N PHE A 266 -6.01 -7.53 -22.44
CA PHE A 266 -7.01 -6.74 -23.17
C PHE A 266 -7.08 -7.14 -24.66
N LYS A 267 -5.94 -7.40 -25.32
CA LYS A 267 -5.91 -7.91 -26.70
C LYS A 267 -6.54 -9.30 -26.79
N ILE A 268 -6.23 -10.22 -25.88
CA ILE A 268 -6.83 -11.55 -25.83
C ILE A 268 -8.35 -11.48 -25.68
N PHE A 269 -8.85 -10.58 -24.81
CA PHE A 269 -10.29 -10.36 -24.61
C PHE A 269 -10.93 -9.40 -25.60
N ARG A 270 -10.19 -9.00 -26.65
CA ARG A 270 -10.63 -8.15 -27.78
C ARG A 270 -11.12 -6.76 -27.34
N GLU A 271 -10.52 -6.20 -26.29
CA GLU A 271 -10.77 -4.80 -25.90
C GLU A 271 -10.01 -3.86 -26.84
N LYS A 272 -10.72 -2.83 -27.32
CA LYS A 272 -10.18 -1.91 -28.34
C LYS A 272 -9.17 -0.90 -27.77
N SER A 273 -9.49 -0.32 -26.61
CA SER A 273 -8.64 0.67 -25.96
C SER A 273 -7.63 0.00 -25.04
N GLN A 274 -6.37 0.43 -25.11
CA GLN A 274 -5.29 -0.04 -24.24
C GLN A 274 -4.94 1.01 -23.16
N ILE A 275 -5.76 2.05 -23.01
CA ILE A 275 -5.56 3.10 -21.99
C ILE A 275 -5.71 2.53 -20.57
N ALA A 276 -6.78 1.76 -20.34
CA ALA A 276 -7.06 1.22 -19.03
C ALA A 276 -5.94 0.33 -18.45
N PRO A 277 -5.35 -0.64 -19.19
CA PRO A 277 -4.22 -1.42 -18.70
C PRO A 277 -3.01 -0.58 -18.32
N VAL A 278 -2.69 0.44 -19.12
CA VAL A 278 -1.55 1.32 -18.84
C VAL A 278 -1.85 2.24 -17.64
N ALA A 279 -3.09 2.74 -17.53
CA ALA A 279 -3.50 3.56 -16.39
C ALA A 279 -3.51 2.79 -15.05
N GLU A 280 -3.70 1.46 -15.08
CA GLU A 280 -3.65 0.59 -13.89
C GLU A 280 -2.22 0.19 -13.52
N ALA A 281 -1.22 0.49 -14.36
CA ALA A 281 0.16 0.07 -14.16
C ALA A 281 0.92 0.91 -13.12
N SER A 282 0.32 1.08 -11.96
CA SER A 282 0.84 1.90 -10.85
C SER A 282 0.84 1.14 -9.52
N THR A 283 1.63 1.63 -8.58
CA THR A 283 1.56 1.22 -7.17
C THR A 283 0.66 2.19 -6.41
N ALA A 284 -0.30 1.68 -5.67
CA ALA A 284 -1.18 2.48 -4.83
C ALA A 284 -0.43 3.16 -3.67
N GLY A 285 -0.85 4.36 -3.28
CA GLY A 285 -0.31 5.01 -2.09
C GLY A 285 -0.57 4.20 -0.81
N ASN A 286 -1.74 3.59 -0.69
CA ASN A 286 -2.13 2.75 0.44
C ASN A 286 -1.39 1.39 0.50
N ALA A 287 -0.81 0.92 -0.61
CA ALA A 287 0.04 -0.28 -0.63
C ALA A 287 1.22 -0.18 0.36
N VAL A 288 1.63 1.04 0.71
CA VAL A 288 2.65 1.32 1.73
C VAL A 288 2.29 0.76 3.11
N GLY A 289 1.00 0.62 3.43
CA GLY A 289 0.53 -0.03 4.65
C GLY A 289 0.49 -1.56 4.59
N THR A 290 0.59 -2.15 3.40
CA THR A 290 0.48 -3.60 3.21
C THR A 290 1.54 -4.41 3.97
N PRO A 291 2.85 -4.05 4.00
CA PRO A 291 3.84 -4.80 4.76
C PRO A 291 3.51 -4.91 6.25
N ALA A 292 3.01 -3.82 6.87
CA ALA A 292 2.61 -3.83 8.27
C ALA A 292 1.40 -4.75 8.51
N ALA A 293 0.41 -4.73 7.62
CA ALA A 293 -0.76 -5.60 7.70
C ALA A 293 -0.39 -7.09 7.52
N ILE A 294 0.56 -7.40 6.63
CA ILE A 294 1.08 -8.77 6.47
C ILE A 294 1.80 -9.24 7.74
N ALA A 295 2.63 -8.40 8.34
CA ALA A 295 3.31 -8.74 9.59
C ALA A 295 2.32 -8.97 10.74
N ALA A 296 1.22 -8.21 10.79
CA ALA A 296 0.15 -8.44 11.76
C ALA A 296 -0.57 -9.78 11.51
N ALA A 297 -0.84 -10.13 10.24
CA ALA A 297 -1.40 -11.43 9.88
C ALA A 297 -0.44 -12.59 10.23
N ALA A 298 0.87 -12.40 10.03
CA ALA A 298 1.89 -13.37 10.45
C ALA A 298 1.93 -13.57 11.97
N ALA A 299 1.74 -12.49 12.75
CA ALA A 299 1.64 -12.59 14.20
C ALA A 299 0.40 -13.40 14.64
N VAL A 300 -0.75 -13.22 13.97
CA VAL A 300 -1.96 -14.05 14.19
C VAL A 300 -1.67 -15.51 13.83
N ALA A 301 -0.98 -15.77 12.72
CA ALA A 301 -0.62 -17.12 12.30
C ALA A 301 0.32 -17.82 13.32
N ALA A 302 1.28 -17.09 13.88
CA ALA A 302 2.14 -17.59 14.93
C ALA A 302 1.36 -17.88 16.22
N GLY A 303 0.45 -16.99 16.60
CA GLY A 303 -0.42 -17.19 17.77
C GLY A 303 -1.35 -18.39 17.65
N SER A 304 -1.72 -18.80 16.44
CA SER A 304 -2.51 -20.00 16.16
C SER A 304 -1.66 -21.27 15.97
N GLY A 305 -0.33 -21.18 16.05
CA GLY A 305 0.58 -22.30 15.86
C GLY A 305 0.77 -22.76 14.40
N MET A 306 0.23 -22.04 13.42
CA MET A 306 0.34 -22.36 11.99
C MET A 306 1.62 -21.83 11.33
N MET A 307 2.23 -20.83 11.95
CA MET A 307 3.51 -20.24 11.54
C MET A 307 4.47 -20.26 12.71
N SER A 308 5.75 -20.47 12.48
CA SER A 308 6.74 -20.38 13.54
C SER A 308 6.92 -18.92 14.01
N ALA A 309 7.26 -18.74 15.29
CA ALA A 309 7.57 -17.40 15.82
C ALA A 309 8.73 -16.72 15.07
N ALA A 310 9.72 -17.50 14.62
CA ALA A 310 10.86 -17.00 13.84
C ALA A 310 10.42 -16.49 12.46
N GLU A 311 9.52 -17.19 11.77
CA GLU A 311 8.98 -16.78 10.48
C GLU A 311 8.11 -15.52 10.61
N ALA A 312 7.26 -15.45 11.62
CA ALA A 312 6.47 -14.25 11.91
C ALA A 312 7.36 -13.05 12.25
N GLN A 313 8.45 -13.26 12.98
CA GLN A 313 9.44 -12.22 13.26
C GLN A 313 10.14 -11.75 12.00
N ALA A 314 10.48 -12.65 11.06
CA ALA A 314 11.06 -12.28 9.78
C ALA A 314 10.15 -11.35 8.97
N TYR A 315 8.83 -11.60 8.92
CA TYR A 315 7.87 -10.68 8.31
C TYR A 315 7.85 -9.32 9.01
N LYS A 316 7.92 -9.31 10.35
CA LYS A 316 7.95 -8.06 11.13
C LYS A 316 9.21 -7.24 10.86
N ASP A 317 10.36 -7.89 10.76
CA ASP A 317 11.65 -7.23 10.51
C ASP A 317 11.71 -6.61 9.10
N LEU A 318 10.99 -7.20 8.14
CA LEU A 318 10.88 -6.66 6.78
C LEU A 318 9.99 -5.43 6.66
N VAL A 319 9.10 -5.14 7.62
CA VAL A 319 8.10 -4.08 7.49
C VAL A 319 8.74 -2.75 7.11
N GLN A 320 9.78 -2.33 7.83
CA GLN A 320 10.41 -1.05 7.60
C GLN A 320 10.98 -0.93 6.18
N LEU A 321 11.77 -1.91 5.76
CA LEU A 321 12.42 -1.91 4.45
C LEU A 321 11.40 -2.00 3.32
N ALA A 322 10.47 -2.95 3.39
CA ALA A 322 9.43 -3.14 2.39
C ALA A 322 8.52 -1.91 2.25
N THR A 323 8.16 -1.26 3.36
CA THR A 323 7.36 -0.03 3.35
C THR A 323 8.08 1.09 2.61
N ILE A 324 9.40 1.28 2.82
CA ILE A 324 10.19 2.28 2.10
C ILE A 324 10.25 1.94 0.60
N GLN A 325 10.51 0.68 0.25
CA GLN A 325 10.58 0.23 -1.14
C GLN A 325 9.24 0.43 -1.87
N VAL A 326 8.11 0.09 -1.24
CA VAL A 326 6.77 0.31 -1.79
C VAL A 326 6.47 1.81 -1.92
N SER A 327 6.89 2.65 -0.95
CA SER A 327 6.74 4.10 -1.03
C SER A 327 7.48 4.71 -2.23
N LEU A 328 8.73 4.27 -2.46
CA LEU A 328 9.53 4.69 -3.61
C LEU A 328 8.94 4.17 -4.93
N SER A 329 8.39 2.96 -4.95
CA SER A 329 7.62 2.45 -6.09
C SER A 329 6.40 3.32 -6.38
N THR A 330 5.64 3.72 -5.36
CA THR A 330 4.49 4.63 -5.50
C THR A 330 4.90 5.95 -6.17
N LEU A 331 5.99 6.57 -5.70
CA LEU A 331 6.52 7.80 -6.30
C LEU A 331 6.95 7.60 -7.75
N THR A 332 7.68 6.54 -8.03
CA THR A 332 8.18 6.20 -9.36
C THR A 332 7.03 5.96 -10.33
N THR A 333 6.05 5.15 -9.94
CA THR A 333 4.90 4.84 -10.81
C THR A 333 3.97 6.03 -11.00
N ALA A 334 3.87 6.94 -10.03
CA ALA A 334 3.09 8.17 -10.16
C ALA A 334 3.66 9.13 -11.21
N ILE A 335 4.94 8.98 -11.56
CA ILE A 335 5.57 9.71 -12.68
C ILE A 335 5.47 8.91 -13.97
N LEU A 336 5.85 7.63 -13.92
CA LEU A 336 5.95 6.80 -15.14
C LEU A 336 4.59 6.45 -15.75
N CYS A 337 3.57 6.16 -14.92
CA CYS A 337 2.27 5.73 -15.42
C CYS A 337 1.55 6.80 -16.25
N PRO A 338 1.44 8.08 -15.84
CA PRO A 338 0.88 9.13 -16.69
C PRO A 338 1.65 9.31 -18.02
N ILE A 339 2.98 9.24 -17.97
CA ILE A 339 3.81 9.33 -19.19
C ILE A 339 3.47 8.16 -20.13
N ALA A 340 3.40 6.94 -19.59
CA ALA A 340 3.06 5.76 -20.38
C ALA A 340 1.64 5.85 -20.99
N VAL A 341 0.67 6.39 -20.27
CA VAL A 341 -0.69 6.62 -20.79
C VAL A 341 -0.70 7.63 -21.93
N ILE A 342 0.01 8.74 -21.80
CA ILE A 342 0.13 9.75 -22.86
C ILE A 342 0.79 9.15 -24.12
N MET A 343 1.83 8.33 -23.94
CA MET A 343 2.48 7.63 -25.05
C MET A 343 1.53 6.63 -25.72
N MET A 344 0.76 5.87 -24.93
CA MET A 344 -0.23 4.91 -25.42
C MET A 344 -1.35 5.62 -26.20
N ASP A 345 -1.88 6.73 -25.68
CA ASP A 345 -2.91 7.52 -26.34
C ASP A 345 -2.42 8.03 -27.72
N LYS A 346 -1.22 8.60 -27.79
CA LYS A 346 -0.61 9.03 -29.06
C LYS A 346 -0.47 7.86 -30.04
N TRP A 347 -0.01 6.72 -29.58
CA TRP A 347 0.17 5.53 -30.41
C TRP A 347 -1.16 4.98 -30.94
N GLN A 348 -2.24 5.04 -30.18
CA GLN A 348 -3.57 4.58 -30.63
C GLN A 348 -4.26 5.54 -31.61
N ARG A 349 -3.86 6.80 -31.62
CA ARG A 349 -4.40 7.83 -32.54
C ARG A 349 -3.63 7.91 -33.86
N SER A 350 -2.38 7.40 -33.89
CA SER A 350 -1.58 7.27 -35.11
C SER A 350 -1.98 6.03 -35.92
#